data_93b02babf153423b63481a8593b433cf
#
_entry.id   93b02babf153423b63481a8593b433cf
#
_cell.length_a   1.000
_cell.length_b   1.000
_cell.length_c   1.000
_cell.angle_alpha   90.00
_cell.angle_beta   90.00
_cell.angle_gamma   90.00
#
_symmetry.space_group_name_H-M   'P 1'
#
loop_
_entity.id
_entity.type
_entity.pdbx_description
1 polymer ?
#
loop_
_entity_poly.entity_id
_entity_poly.type
_entity_poly.pdbx_seq_one_letter_code
_entity_poly.pdbx_strand_id
1 'polypeptide(L)'
;MKLALKDFQDAAVAVLVRRLRQAAGEAKDGDLQSVALSAPTGSGKTVMAAAAIEALLQGDDRHAPDPEATFLWITDQPDLNEQTRRKMLQASSALKSSNVVVIDSSFDQETFSPGSLYFLNTQKLGKEKQLVTPGDSRTFTFWETVTNTVNARPGSFYVFIDEAHRGMAESARNQKEATTIIQKFIKGSDGEISKVPLIAGISATPERFNTLIEGAGRITRPVDVSPEEVRSSGLLKETVTFFHPTENQPSDITMLRAAAQSWQDFSGRWKDYCREEDELPVHPILVVQVRDASGKQISKTNIAEAIRAIEEEAGPLDNDAFAHALQEGARLEVGDRELRYLAPADIQGDPAVRVVFFKAALNTGWDCPRAEVMMSFRPAKDGTLIAQLVGRMVRTPLARRVDSDERLNTVSLYLPHYDEAGLKKVVDTLTSKDPNVLPPADIEKGEDMVPFVVPLAVTMRLPLWRSCRPTQCRGRERRAR
;
A
#
# COMPACT_ATOMS: atom_id res chain seq x y z
N MET A 1 5.25 -20.25 -2.40
CA MET A 1 5.54 -18.81 -2.24
C MET A 1 7.04 -18.54 -2.35
N LYS A 2 7.43 -17.39 -2.92
CA LYS A 2 8.83 -16.90 -2.95
C LYS A 2 9.15 -16.04 -1.72
N LEU A 3 8.13 -15.47 -1.10
CA LEU A 3 8.25 -14.66 0.12
C LEU A 3 7.78 -15.49 1.32
N ALA A 4 8.50 -15.37 2.44
CA ALA A 4 8.04 -15.89 3.71
C ALA A 4 6.89 -15.01 4.24
N LEU A 5 5.79 -15.63 4.61
CA LEU A 5 4.67 -14.95 5.25
C LEU A 5 4.97 -14.71 6.73
N LYS A 6 4.42 -13.66 7.30
CA LYS A 6 4.36 -13.46 8.76
C LYS A 6 3.30 -14.41 9.34
N ASP A 7 3.43 -14.74 10.61
CA ASP A 7 2.52 -15.68 11.29
C ASP A 7 1.04 -15.31 11.11
N PHE A 8 0.70 -14.02 11.27
CA PHE A 8 -0.67 -13.54 11.04
C PHE A 8 -1.11 -13.66 9.58
N GLN A 9 -0.18 -13.45 8.63
CA GLN A 9 -0.47 -13.59 7.20
C GLN A 9 -0.72 -15.06 6.85
N ASP A 10 0.10 -15.96 7.37
CA ASP A 10 -0.04 -17.40 7.15
C ASP A 10 -1.37 -17.89 7.74
N ALA A 11 -1.70 -17.49 8.96
CA ALA A 11 -2.98 -17.79 9.59
C ALA A 11 -4.18 -17.26 8.77
N ALA A 12 -4.11 -16.01 8.30
CA ALA A 12 -5.15 -15.41 7.47
C ALA A 12 -5.29 -16.10 6.11
N VAL A 13 -4.18 -16.48 5.47
CA VAL A 13 -4.16 -17.22 4.20
C VAL A 13 -4.79 -18.60 4.38
N ALA A 14 -4.48 -19.33 5.44
CA ALA A 14 -5.09 -20.63 5.73
C ALA A 14 -6.62 -20.53 5.88
N VAL A 15 -7.10 -19.49 6.57
CA VAL A 15 -8.55 -19.21 6.68
C VAL A 15 -9.14 -18.84 5.33
N LEU A 16 -8.47 -17.95 4.57
CA LEU A 16 -8.91 -17.46 3.26
C LEU A 16 -9.06 -18.64 2.25
N VAL A 17 -8.07 -19.49 2.14
CA VAL A 17 -8.10 -20.67 1.27
C VAL A 17 -9.25 -21.59 1.63
N ARG A 18 -9.42 -21.89 2.91
CA ARG A 18 -10.54 -22.72 3.39
C ARG A 18 -11.90 -22.11 3.02
N ARG A 19 -12.08 -20.79 3.21
CA ARG A 19 -13.32 -20.07 2.88
C ARG A 19 -13.58 -20.04 1.39
N LEU A 20 -12.55 -19.78 0.57
CA LEU A 20 -12.66 -19.81 -0.89
C LEU A 20 -13.04 -21.18 -1.41
N ARG A 21 -12.45 -22.27 -0.89
CA ARG A 21 -12.79 -23.64 -1.29
C ARG A 21 -14.20 -24.05 -0.87
N GLN A 22 -14.62 -23.67 0.34
CA GLN A 22 -15.99 -23.88 0.79
C GLN A 22 -16.97 -23.15 -0.14
N ALA A 23 -16.71 -21.87 -0.41
CA ALA A 23 -17.51 -21.05 -1.29
C ALA A 23 -17.56 -21.62 -2.74
N ALA A 24 -16.44 -22.16 -3.23
CA ALA A 24 -16.35 -22.81 -4.52
C ALA A 24 -17.22 -24.07 -4.63
N GLY A 25 -17.28 -24.87 -3.56
CA GLY A 25 -18.17 -26.03 -3.47
C GLY A 25 -19.65 -25.62 -3.59
N GLU A 26 -20.10 -24.68 -2.78
CA GLU A 26 -21.48 -24.19 -2.78
C GLU A 26 -21.83 -23.43 -4.08
N ALA A 27 -20.88 -22.76 -4.71
CA ALA A 27 -21.08 -22.11 -6.00
C ALA A 27 -21.36 -23.10 -7.14
N LYS A 28 -20.84 -24.35 -7.06
CA LYS A 28 -21.19 -25.44 -8.00
C LYS A 28 -22.64 -25.83 -7.89
N ASP A 29 -23.22 -25.72 -6.70
CA ASP A 29 -24.62 -26.04 -6.43
C ASP A 29 -25.58 -24.87 -6.78
N GLY A 30 -25.03 -23.76 -7.25
CA GLY A 30 -25.76 -22.57 -7.72
C GLY A 30 -25.89 -21.46 -6.69
N ASP A 31 -25.30 -21.59 -5.51
CA ASP A 31 -25.34 -20.57 -4.47
C ASP A 31 -24.39 -19.40 -4.76
N LEU A 32 -24.83 -18.19 -4.52
CA LEU A 32 -24.01 -16.99 -4.67
C LEU A 32 -23.17 -16.77 -3.41
N GLN A 33 -21.86 -16.77 -3.57
CA GLN A 33 -20.88 -16.74 -2.49
C GLN A 33 -20.04 -15.49 -2.51
N SER A 34 -19.66 -15.03 -1.32
CA SER A 34 -18.69 -13.93 -1.13
C SER A 34 -17.70 -14.27 -0.01
N VAL A 35 -16.45 -13.95 -0.22
CA VAL A 35 -15.39 -14.03 0.81
C VAL A 35 -14.80 -12.63 0.97
N ALA A 36 -14.74 -12.10 2.19
CA ALA A 36 -14.22 -10.76 2.46
C ALA A 36 -12.91 -10.86 3.26
N LEU A 37 -11.78 -10.54 2.63
CA LEU A 37 -10.51 -10.35 3.33
C LEU A 37 -10.42 -8.90 3.81
N SER A 38 -10.55 -8.72 5.11
CA SER A 38 -10.39 -7.44 5.79
C SER A 38 -9.06 -7.41 6.54
N ALA A 39 -8.20 -6.48 6.17
CA ALA A 39 -6.92 -6.31 6.83
C ALA A 39 -6.43 -4.86 6.71
N PRO A 40 -5.77 -4.29 7.73
CA PRO A 40 -5.29 -2.92 7.71
C PRO A 40 -4.43 -2.59 6.50
N THR A 41 -4.38 -1.30 6.14
CA THR A 41 -3.43 -0.83 5.12
C THR A 41 -2.00 -1.18 5.59
N GLY A 42 -1.17 -1.64 4.66
CA GLY A 42 0.20 -2.06 5.01
C GLY A 42 0.36 -3.52 5.44
N SER A 43 -0.71 -4.24 5.78
CA SER A 43 -0.66 -5.64 6.23
C SER A 43 -0.22 -6.67 5.17
N GLY A 44 -0.11 -6.28 3.91
CA GLY A 44 0.26 -7.20 2.82
C GLY A 44 -0.92 -7.95 2.20
N LYS A 45 -2.12 -7.38 2.15
CA LYS A 45 -3.32 -7.97 1.52
C LYS A 45 -3.05 -8.61 0.16
N THR A 46 -2.31 -7.92 -0.71
CA THR A 46 -1.93 -8.42 -2.04
C THR A 46 -1.07 -9.69 -1.96
N VAL A 47 -0.16 -9.77 -0.97
CA VAL A 47 0.69 -10.94 -0.75
C VAL A 47 -0.13 -12.11 -0.23
N MET A 48 -1.04 -11.86 0.72
CA MET A 48 -1.97 -12.87 1.23
C MET A 48 -2.89 -13.41 0.14
N ALA A 49 -3.41 -12.54 -0.74
CA ALA A 49 -4.22 -12.96 -1.88
C ALA A 49 -3.40 -13.80 -2.88
N ALA A 50 -2.15 -13.39 -3.18
CA ALA A 50 -1.25 -14.16 -4.04
C ALA A 50 -0.95 -15.55 -3.45
N ALA A 51 -0.76 -15.65 -2.15
CA ALA A 51 -0.56 -16.91 -1.45
C ALA A 51 -1.80 -17.80 -1.51
N ALA A 52 -2.99 -17.23 -1.34
CA ALA A 52 -4.23 -17.98 -1.48
C ALA A 52 -4.45 -18.50 -2.92
N ILE A 53 -4.18 -17.68 -3.94
CA ILE A 53 -4.23 -18.08 -5.35
C ILE A 53 -3.24 -19.24 -5.61
N GLU A 54 -2.00 -19.12 -5.11
CA GLU A 54 -1.00 -20.18 -5.24
C GLU A 54 -1.47 -21.48 -4.59
N ALA A 55 -2.01 -21.42 -3.36
CA ALA A 55 -2.53 -22.59 -2.66
C ALA A 55 -3.76 -23.23 -3.35
N LEU A 56 -4.60 -22.44 -4.02
CA LEU A 56 -5.69 -22.96 -4.83
C LEU A 56 -5.15 -23.70 -6.06
N LEU A 57 -4.16 -23.12 -6.76
CA LEU A 57 -3.59 -23.72 -7.98
C LEU A 57 -2.75 -24.96 -7.73
N GLN A 58 -1.91 -24.94 -6.69
CA GLN A 58 -0.93 -26.01 -6.43
C GLN A 58 -1.37 -26.99 -5.35
N GLY A 59 -2.42 -26.65 -4.60
CA GLY A 59 -2.79 -27.38 -3.40
C GLY A 59 -1.93 -26.99 -2.20
N ASP A 60 -2.27 -27.55 -1.06
CA ASP A 60 -1.54 -27.45 0.20
C ASP A 60 -1.62 -28.80 0.94
N ASP A 61 -1.04 -28.93 2.13
CA ASP A 61 -1.03 -30.16 2.93
C ASP A 61 -2.44 -30.70 3.26
N ARG A 62 -3.48 -29.87 3.11
CA ARG A 62 -4.87 -30.19 3.46
C ARG A 62 -5.78 -30.33 2.25
N HIS A 63 -5.39 -29.76 1.11
CA HIS A 63 -6.27 -29.62 -0.04
C HIS A 63 -5.53 -29.94 -1.35
N ALA A 64 -6.18 -30.72 -2.21
CA ALA A 64 -5.69 -31.00 -3.56
C ALA A 64 -5.65 -29.73 -4.43
N PRO A 65 -4.79 -29.66 -5.45
CA PRO A 65 -4.79 -28.60 -6.45
C PRO A 65 -6.15 -28.47 -7.16
N ASP A 66 -6.52 -27.25 -7.53
CA ASP A 66 -7.62 -26.97 -8.47
C ASP A 66 -7.04 -26.44 -9.78
N PRO A 67 -6.74 -27.32 -10.76
CA PRO A 67 -6.17 -26.90 -12.04
C PRO A 67 -7.15 -26.09 -12.92
N GLU A 68 -8.46 -26.19 -12.64
CA GLU A 68 -9.50 -25.42 -13.33
C GLU A 68 -9.69 -24.01 -12.73
N ALA A 69 -9.08 -23.74 -11.57
CA ALA A 69 -9.19 -22.43 -10.94
C ALA A 69 -8.73 -21.32 -11.87
N THR A 70 -9.59 -20.34 -12.03
CA THR A 70 -9.38 -19.17 -12.88
C THR A 70 -9.68 -17.92 -12.07
N PHE A 71 -8.83 -16.92 -12.18
CA PHE A 71 -8.90 -15.73 -11.34
C PHE A 71 -9.03 -14.47 -12.19
N LEU A 72 -9.94 -13.58 -11.78
CA LEU A 72 -10.08 -12.25 -12.34
C LEU A 72 -9.87 -11.23 -11.22
N TRP A 73 -8.83 -10.42 -11.33
CA TRP A 73 -8.52 -9.34 -10.39
C TRP A 73 -8.98 -8.02 -10.95
N ILE A 74 -9.86 -7.34 -10.23
CA ILE A 74 -10.50 -6.09 -10.66
C ILE A 74 -10.01 -4.95 -9.79
N THR A 75 -9.53 -3.87 -10.42
CA THR A 75 -9.24 -2.58 -9.79
C THR A 75 -9.90 -1.44 -10.57
N ASP A 76 -10.02 -0.27 -9.94
CA ASP A 76 -10.52 0.94 -10.59
C ASP A 76 -9.40 1.84 -11.19
N GLN A 77 -8.13 1.58 -10.84
CA GLN A 77 -6.97 2.38 -11.28
C GLN A 77 -5.96 1.54 -12.06
N PRO A 78 -5.53 2.02 -13.27
CA PRO A 78 -4.57 1.30 -14.11
C PRO A 78 -3.22 1.05 -13.43
N ASP A 79 -2.68 2.05 -12.73
CA ASP A 79 -1.36 1.97 -12.07
C ASP A 79 -1.35 0.93 -10.94
N LEU A 80 -2.47 0.80 -10.23
CA LEU A 80 -2.63 -0.24 -9.19
C LEU A 80 -2.63 -1.63 -9.78
N ASN A 81 -3.20 -1.83 -10.97
CA ASN A 81 -3.18 -3.12 -11.67
C ASN A 81 -1.74 -3.58 -11.91
N GLU A 82 -0.93 -2.73 -12.50
CA GLU A 82 0.46 -3.07 -12.81
C GLU A 82 1.30 -3.30 -11.56
N GLN A 83 1.12 -2.45 -10.54
CA GLN A 83 1.80 -2.62 -9.26
C GLN A 83 1.41 -3.92 -8.57
N THR A 84 0.11 -4.25 -8.52
CA THR A 84 -0.42 -5.49 -7.93
C THR A 84 0.10 -6.70 -8.70
N ARG A 85 0.07 -6.66 -10.04
CA ARG A 85 0.61 -7.70 -10.90
C ARG A 85 2.08 -7.98 -10.61
N ARG A 86 2.92 -6.94 -10.58
CA ARG A 86 4.36 -7.08 -10.26
C ARG A 86 4.57 -7.68 -8.87
N LYS A 87 3.85 -7.22 -7.86
CA LYS A 87 3.94 -7.76 -6.49
C LYS A 87 3.53 -9.24 -6.42
N MET A 88 2.46 -9.63 -7.10
CA MET A 88 2.02 -11.03 -7.12
C MET A 88 3.02 -11.94 -7.83
N LEU A 89 3.59 -11.50 -8.96
CA LEU A 89 4.65 -12.24 -9.66
C LEU A 89 5.93 -12.38 -8.83
N GLN A 90 6.27 -11.37 -8.03
CA GLN A 90 7.40 -11.43 -7.11
C GLN A 90 7.14 -12.33 -5.91
N ALA A 91 5.91 -12.35 -5.39
CA ALA A 91 5.54 -13.08 -4.19
C ALA A 91 5.29 -14.57 -4.45
N SER A 92 4.69 -14.92 -5.58
CA SER A 92 4.20 -16.28 -5.87
C SER A 92 5.15 -17.08 -6.77
N SER A 93 5.31 -18.37 -6.50
CA SER A 93 6.01 -19.32 -7.35
C SER A 93 5.10 -19.92 -8.44
N ALA A 94 3.78 -19.93 -8.22
CA ALA A 94 2.78 -20.42 -9.18
C ALA A 94 2.44 -19.39 -10.26
N LEU A 95 2.50 -18.11 -9.94
CA LEU A 95 2.21 -17.02 -10.88
C LEU A 95 3.45 -16.67 -11.69
N LYS A 96 3.32 -16.77 -13.01
CA LYS A 96 4.37 -16.50 -14.00
C LYS A 96 3.81 -15.60 -15.10
N SER A 97 4.68 -14.94 -15.86
CA SER A 97 4.25 -14.10 -16.99
C SER A 97 3.42 -14.88 -18.04
N SER A 98 3.52 -16.20 -18.07
CA SER A 98 2.76 -17.05 -18.99
C SER A 98 1.31 -17.29 -18.59
N ASN A 99 0.97 -17.17 -17.29
CA ASN A 99 -0.39 -17.37 -16.78
C ASN A 99 -0.97 -16.14 -16.07
N VAL A 100 -0.30 -14.99 -16.20
CA VAL A 100 -0.79 -13.69 -15.68
C VAL A 100 -1.03 -12.74 -16.85
N VAL A 101 -2.28 -12.47 -17.12
CA VAL A 101 -2.74 -11.74 -18.32
C VAL A 101 -3.33 -10.39 -17.93
N VAL A 102 -2.92 -9.32 -18.60
CA VAL A 102 -3.57 -8.00 -18.47
C VAL A 102 -4.58 -7.87 -19.59
N ILE A 103 -5.85 -7.70 -19.24
CA ILE A 103 -6.92 -7.51 -20.22
C ILE A 103 -6.77 -6.11 -20.85
N ASP A 104 -6.56 -6.08 -22.15
CA ASP A 104 -6.50 -4.88 -22.96
C ASP A 104 -7.62 -4.84 -24.01
N SER A 105 -7.62 -3.86 -24.88
CA SER A 105 -8.64 -3.69 -25.93
C SER A 105 -8.66 -4.81 -26.97
N SER A 106 -7.60 -5.60 -27.10
CA SER A 106 -7.49 -6.72 -28.05
C SER A 106 -7.99 -8.06 -27.46
N PHE A 107 -8.35 -8.09 -26.17
CA PHE A 107 -8.82 -9.30 -25.51
C PHE A 107 -10.08 -9.86 -26.19
N ASP A 108 -10.00 -11.09 -26.71
CA ASP A 108 -11.08 -11.80 -27.39
C ASP A 108 -10.95 -13.30 -27.09
N GLN A 109 -11.65 -13.78 -26.10
CA GLN A 109 -11.65 -15.20 -25.67
C GLN A 109 -13.07 -15.64 -25.37
N GLU A 110 -13.42 -16.86 -25.75
CA GLU A 110 -14.72 -17.45 -25.41
C GLU A 110 -14.90 -17.64 -23.91
N THR A 111 -13.86 -18.14 -23.23
CA THR A 111 -13.80 -18.32 -21.77
C THR A 111 -12.42 -17.90 -21.26
N PHE A 112 -12.32 -17.54 -19.99
CA PHE A 112 -11.01 -17.38 -19.35
C PHE A 112 -10.31 -18.74 -19.24
N SER A 113 -8.99 -18.78 -19.47
CA SER A 113 -8.22 -20.01 -19.44
C SER A 113 -8.02 -20.53 -18.01
N PRO A 114 -8.15 -21.84 -17.76
CA PRO A 114 -7.81 -22.46 -16.48
C PRO A 114 -6.37 -22.16 -16.04
N GLY A 115 -6.13 -22.13 -14.72
CA GLY A 115 -4.81 -21.90 -14.15
C GLY A 115 -4.27 -20.48 -14.33
N SER A 116 -5.09 -19.52 -14.80
CA SER A 116 -4.66 -18.17 -15.15
C SER A 116 -5.26 -17.10 -14.25
N LEU A 117 -4.48 -16.03 -14.06
CA LEU A 117 -4.88 -14.80 -13.35
C LEU A 117 -4.98 -13.66 -14.35
N TYR A 118 -6.16 -13.09 -14.48
CA TYR A 118 -6.46 -11.94 -15.35
C TYR A 118 -6.56 -10.66 -14.54
N PHE A 119 -5.93 -9.59 -15.01
CA PHE A 119 -6.01 -8.26 -14.43
C PHE A 119 -6.89 -7.35 -15.29
N LEU A 120 -7.90 -6.76 -14.66
CA LEU A 120 -8.87 -5.87 -15.29
C LEU A 120 -8.96 -4.53 -14.59
N ASN A 121 -8.91 -3.46 -15.38
CA ASN A 121 -9.28 -2.13 -14.90
C ASN A 121 -10.73 -1.81 -15.32
N THR A 122 -11.56 -1.35 -14.36
CA THR A 122 -12.98 -1.05 -14.63
C THR A 122 -13.17 0.03 -15.69
N GLN A 123 -12.24 0.97 -15.83
CA GLN A 123 -12.32 2.04 -16.85
C GLN A 123 -12.35 1.49 -18.30
N LYS A 124 -11.91 0.24 -18.52
CA LYS A 124 -11.96 -0.43 -19.82
C LYS A 124 -13.34 -1.00 -20.17
N LEU A 125 -14.26 -1.05 -19.23
CA LEU A 125 -15.60 -1.61 -19.38
C LEU A 125 -16.71 -0.57 -19.48
N GLY A 126 -16.40 0.70 -19.72
CA GLY A 126 -17.41 1.75 -19.98
C GLY A 126 -18.26 1.42 -21.20
N LYS A 127 -19.48 1.97 -21.26
CA LYS A 127 -20.52 1.62 -22.26
C LYS A 127 -20.09 1.73 -23.73
N GLU A 128 -19.13 2.60 -24.03
CA GLU A 128 -18.65 2.86 -25.40
C GLU A 128 -17.27 2.25 -25.66
N LYS A 129 -16.79 1.38 -24.76
CA LYS A 129 -15.46 0.79 -24.89
C LYS A 129 -15.49 -0.46 -25.77
N GLN A 130 -14.39 -0.66 -26.50
CA GLN A 130 -14.25 -1.79 -27.42
C GLN A 130 -14.49 -3.16 -26.78
N LEU A 131 -14.11 -3.34 -25.51
CA LEU A 131 -14.27 -4.62 -24.78
C LEU A 131 -15.72 -5.05 -24.59
N VAL A 132 -16.66 -4.11 -24.53
CA VAL A 132 -18.07 -4.39 -24.25
C VAL A 132 -18.98 -4.23 -25.45
N THR A 133 -18.44 -3.78 -26.58
CA THR A 133 -19.21 -3.53 -27.81
C THR A 133 -18.90 -4.62 -28.84
N PRO A 134 -19.91 -5.34 -29.36
CA PRO A 134 -19.71 -6.23 -30.50
C PRO A 134 -19.15 -5.45 -31.71
N GLY A 135 -18.30 -6.09 -32.50
CA GLY A 135 -17.73 -5.46 -33.68
C GLY A 135 -17.08 -6.49 -34.60
N ASP A 136 -16.80 -6.12 -35.85
CA ASP A 136 -16.24 -7.02 -36.88
C ASP A 136 -14.86 -7.61 -36.52
N SER A 137 -14.17 -7.01 -35.55
CA SER A 137 -12.83 -7.44 -35.09
C SER A 137 -12.84 -8.31 -33.83
N ARG A 138 -14.02 -8.68 -33.31
CA ARG A 138 -14.17 -9.38 -32.04
C ARG A 138 -15.24 -10.44 -32.12
N THR A 139 -14.89 -11.66 -31.69
CA THR A 139 -15.82 -12.81 -31.64
C THR A 139 -16.65 -12.77 -30.36
N PHE A 140 -16.03 -12.48 -29.22
CA PHE A 140 -16.67 -12.44 -27.91
C PHE A 140 -16.43 -11.09 -27.23
N THR A 141 -17.47 -10.50 -26.69
CA THR A 141 -17.36 -9.37 -25.78
C THR A 141 -16.85 -9.85 -24.43
N PHE A 142 -16.29 -8.95 -23.64
CA PHE A 142 -15.83 -9.30 -22.29
C PHE A 142 -16.93 -9.91 -21.42
N TRP A 143 -18.18 -9.41 -21.51
CA TRP A 143 -19.29 -9.94 -20.73
C TRP A 143 -19.76 -11.32 -21.19
N GLU A 144 -19.65 -11.62 -22.46
CA GLU A 144 -19.88 -12.97 -22.99
C GLU A 144 -18.81 -13.94 -22.46
N THR A 145 -17.52 -13.53 -22.44
CA THR A 145 -16.44 -14.33 -21.84
C THR A 145 -16.71 -14.63 -20.36
N VAL A 146 -17.16 -13.61 -19.59
CA VAL A 146 -17.55 -13.80 -18.17
C VAL A 146 -18.69 -14.80 -18.05
N THR A 147 -19.75 -14.61 -18.82
CA THR A 147 -20.95 -15.47 -18.79
C THR A 147 -20.61 -16.91 -19.19
N ASN A 148 -19.86 -17.10 -20.26
CA ASN A 148 -19.43 -18.41 -20.72
C ASN A 148 -18.53 -19.13 -19.67
N THR A 149 -17.63 -18.38 -19.02
CA THR A 149 -16.77 -18.92 -17.96
C THR A 149 -17.58 -19.34 -16.74
N VAL A 150 -18.54 -18.50 -16.31
CA VAL A 150 -19.46 -18.81 -15.19
C VAL A 150 -20.25 -20.07 -15.48
N ASN A 151 -20.81 -20.20 -16.69
CA ASN A 151 -21.59 -21.37 -17.09
C ASN A 151 -20.76 -22.64 -17.17
N ALA A 152 -19.54 -22.53 -17.68
CA ALA A 152 -18.64 -23.69 -17.82
C ALA A 152 -18.04 -24.15 -16.47
N ARG A 153 -17.73 -23.22 -15.56
CA ARG A 153 -16.96 -23.51 -14.34
C ARG A 153 -17.39 -22.64 -13.14
N PRO A 154 -18.64 -22.73 -12.68
CA PRO A 154 -19.18 -21.84 -11.65
C PRO A 154 -18.41 -21.89 -10.32
N GLY A 155 -17.85 -23.04 -9.95
CA GLY A 155 -17.10 -23.24 -8.71
C GLY A 155 -15.60 -23.06 -8.83
N SER A 156 -15.05 -22.76 -10.02
CA SER A 156 -13.61 -22.57 -10.24
C SER A 156 -13.28 -21.21 -10.85
N PHE A 157 -14.24 -20.29 -10.94
CA PHE A 157 -14.04 -18.92 -11.39
C PHE A 157 -14.16 -17.95 -10.22
N TYR A 158 -13.02 -17.38 -9.82
CA TYR A 158 -12.86 -16.49 -8.67
C TYR A 158 -12.68 -15.05 -9.13
N VAL A 159 -13.58 -14.15 -8.73
CA VAL A 159 -13.46 -12.72 -9.03
C VAL A 159 -13.02 -11.97 -7.78
N PHE A 160 -11.80 -11.44 -7.80
CA PHE A 160 -11.25 -10.61 -6.75
C PHE A 160 -11.52 -9.15 -7.05
N ILE A 161 -12.10 -8.44 -6.08
CA ILE A 161 -12.34 -7.00 -6.13
C ILE A 161 -11.40 -6.34 -5.13
N ASP A 162 -10.37 -5.67 -5.64
CA ASP A 162 -9.37 -5.00 -4.82
C ASP A 162 -9.78 -3.57 -4.54
N GLU A 163 -9.62 -3.18 -3.26
CA GLU A 163 -9.91 -1.81 -2.82
C GLU A 163 -11.31 -1.32 -3.29
N ALA A 164 -12.33 -2.17 -3.18
CA ALA A 164 -13.71 -1.94 -3.63
C ALA A 164 -14.31 -0.57 -3.18
N HIS A 165 -13.57 0.19 -2.39
CA HIS A 165 -13.93 1.46 -1.79
C HIS A 165 -13.24 2.68 -2.39
N ARG A 166 -12.23 2.51 -3.25
CA ARG A 166 -11.49 3.63 -3.84
C ARG A 166 -12.15 4.11 -5.12
N GLY A 167 -12.89 5.14 -5.03
CA GLY A 167 -13.37 5.99 -6.10
C GLY A 167 -13.30 7.45 -5.69
N MET A 168 -12.41 7.81 -4.75
CA MET A 168 -12.46 9.14 -4.12
C MET A 168 -11.54 10.20 -4.77
N ALA A 169 -10.69 9.87 -5.75
CA ALA A 169 -9.69 10.83 -6.26
C ALA A 169 -10.02 11.43 -7.64
N GLU A 170 -10.87 10.78 -8.43
CA GLU A 170 -11.29 11.30 -9.73
C GLU A 170 -12.81 11.51 -9.72
N SER A 171 -13.31 12.41 -10.52
CA SER A 171 -14.68 12.94 -10.51
C SER A 171 -15.76 11.95 -10.04
N ALA A 172 -16.81 12.42 -9.35
CA ALA A 172 -17.96 11.63 -8.90
C ALA A 172 -18.61 10.79 -10.02
N ARG A 173 -18.39 11.14 -11.29
CA ARG A 173 -18.86 10.40 -12.46
C ARG A 173 -18.09 9.08 -12.65
N ASN A 174 -16.76 9.09 -12.57
CA ASN A 174 -15.91 7.89 -12.73
C ASN A 174 -16.18 6.88 -11.62
N GLN A 175 -16.38 7.37 -10.40
CA GLN A 175 -16.73 6.53 -9.25
C GLN A 175 -18.09 5.83 -9.46
N LYS A 176 -19.10 6.56 -9.93
CA LYS A 176 -20.43 5.99 -10.20
C LYS A 176 -20.37 4.92 -11.30
N GLU A 177 -19.56 5.15 -12.33
CA GLU A 177 -19.37 4.20 -13.43
C GLU A 177 -18.65 2.94 -12.96
N ALA A 178 -17.55 3.07 -12.20
CA ALA A 178 -16.82 1.93 -11.63
C ALA A 178 -17.71 1.10 -10.70
N THR A 179 -18.49 1.75 -9.82
CA THR A 179 -19.45 1.07 -8.95
C THR A 179 -20.51 0.32 -9.78
N THR A 180 -21.01 0.90 -10.85
CA THR A 180 -21.99 0.28 -11.75
C THR A 180 -21.40 -0.97 -12.42
N ILE A 181 -20.14 -0.92 -12.84
CA ILE A 181 -19.43 -2.06 -13.44
C ILE A 181 -19.25 -3.19 -12.43
N ILE A 182 -18.82 -2.88 -11.20
CA ILE A 182 -18.69 -3.87 -10.13
C ILE A 182 -20.06 -4.51 -9.81
N GLN A 183 -21.14 -3.72 -9.78
CA GLN A 183 -22.48 -4.25 -9.57
C GLN A 183 -22.93 -5.24 -10.66
N LYS A 184 -22.44 -5.12 -11.89
CA LYS A 184 -22.73 -6.12 -12.96
C LYS A 184 -22.11 -7.49 -12.65
N PHE A 185 -20.91 -7.56 -12.08
CA PHE A 185 -20.35 -8.83 -11.61
C PHE A 185 -21.15 -9.41 -10.44
N ILE A 186 -21.61 -8.55 -9.54
CA ILE A 186 -22.30 -8.96 -8.31
C ILE A 186 -23.74 -9.41 -8.59
N LYS A 187 -24.49 -8.62 -9.35
CA LYS A 187 -25.94 -8.77 -9.56
C LYS A 187 -26.31 -9.32 -10.94
N GLY A 188 -25.36 -9.33 -11.86
CA GLY A 188 -25.65 -9.63 -13.26
C GLY A 188 -26.44 -8.51 -13.96
N SER A 189 -26.94 -8.83 -15.14
CA SER A 189 -27.89 -8.03 -15.90
C SER A 189 -28.87 -8.99 -16.58
N ASP A 190 -30.16 -8.70 -16.46
CA ASP A 190 -31.20 -9.60 -16.94
C ASP A 190 -30.99 -9.97 -18.43
N GLY A 191 -30.74 -11.24 -18.68
CA GLY A 191 -30.58 -11.83 -20.02
C GLY A 191 -29.22 -11.58 -20.71
N GLU A 192 -28.35 -10.73 -20.15
CA GLU A 192 -27.08 -10.36 -20.82
C GLU A 192 -25.82 -10.81 -20.04
N ILE A 193 -25.84 -10.71 -18.72
CA ILE A 193 -24.66 -10.95 -17.90
C ILE A 193 -25.01 -11.87 -16.74
N SER A 194 -24.39 -13.06 -16.68
CA SER A 194 -24.56 -13.98 -15.57
C SER A 194 -23.96 -13.41 -14.28
N LYS A 195 -24.67 -13.62 -13.17
CA LYS A 195 -24.12 -13.32 -11.85
C LYS A 195 -22.90 -14.18 -11.60
N VAL A 196 -21.77 -13.56 -11.21
CA VAL A 196 -20.58 -14.32 -10.85
C VAL A 196 -20.85 -15.06 -9.54
N PRO A 197 -20.75 -16.41 -9.49
CA PRO A 197 -21.12 -17.15 -8.28
C PRO A 197 -20.19 -16.87 -7.11
N LEU A 198 -18.87 -16.67 -7.36
CA LEU A 198 -17.86 -16.53 -6.32
C LEU A 198 -17.11 -15.21 -6.46
N ILE A 199 -17.25 -14.35 -5.45
CA ILE A 199 -16.58 -13.04 -5.37
C ILE A 199 -15.74 -12.97 -4.09
N ALA A 200 -14.50 -12.51 -4.22
CA ALA A 200 -13.60 -12.21 -3.12
C ALA A 200 -13.35 -10.70 -3.03
N GLY A 201 -13.79 -10.06 -1.95
CA GLY A 201 -13.49 -8.65 -1.67
C GLY A 201 -12.20 -8.53 -0.87
N ILE A 202 -11.29 -7.67 -1.33
CA ILE A 202 -10.05 -7.33 -0.63
C ILE A 202 -10.15 -5.88 -0.20
N SER A 203 -10.19 -5.61 1.10
CA SER A 203 -10.38 -4.24 1.60
C SER A 203 -9.73 -4.04 2.97
N ALA A 204 -9.42 -2.80 3.29
CA ALA A 204 -9.17 -2.40 4.68
C ALA A 204 -10.49 -2.19 5.45
N THR A 205 -11.61 -2.02 4.74
CA THR A 205 -12.92 -1.68 5.30
C THR A 205 -13.97 -2.71 4.87
N PRO A 206 -14.31 -3.70 5.71
CA PRO A 206 -15.30 -4.72 5.37
C PRO A 206 -16.69 -4.14 5.10
N GLU A 207 -17.08 -3.07 5.79
CA GLU A 207 -18.40 -2.44 5.68
C GLU A 207 -18.70 -2.00 4.24
N ARG A 208 -17.71 -1.50 3.53
CA ARG A 208 -17.89 -1.04 2.14
C ARG A 208 -18.10 -2.19 1.17
N PHE A 209 -17.37 -3.27 1.34
CA PHE A 209 -17.59 -4.47 0.55
C PHE A 209 -18.99 -5.05 0.86
N ASN A 210 -19.38 -5.08 2.13
CA ASN A 210 -20.72 -5.53 2.55
C ASN A 210 -21.81 -4.68 1.92
N THR A 211 -21.64 -3.34 1.87
CA THR A 211 -22.58 -2.45 1.17
C THR A 211 -22.68 -2.75 -0.33
N LEU A 212 -21.58 -3.09 -0.99
CA LEU A 212 -21.59 -3.46 -2.41
C LEU A 212 -22.37 -4.73 -2.71
N ILE A 213 -22.32 -5.71 -1.82
CA ILE A 213 -23.00 -7.01 -1.98
C ILE A 213 -24.39 -7.04 -1.33
N GLU A 214 -24.78 -5.97 -0.64
CA GLU A 214 -26.10 -5.85 -0.01
C GLU A 214 -27.22 -6.04 -1.01
N GLY A 215 -28.22 -6.85 -0.63
CA GLY A 215 -29.36 -7.19 -1.49
C GLY A 215 -29.03 -8.09 -2.69
N ALA A 216 -27.81 -8.61 -2.81
CA ALA A 216 -27.44 -9.54 -3.88
C ALA A 216 -27.72 -11.02 -3.56
N GLY A 217 -28.24 -11.35 -2.37
CA GLY A 217 -28.55 -12.72 -1.95
C GLY A 217 -27.31 -13.61 -1.80
N ARG A 218 -26.16 -13.04 -1.40
CA ARG A 218 -24.89 -13.77 -1.26
C ARG A 218 -24.64 -14.20 0.18
N ILE A 219 -24.07 -15.38 0.34
CA ILE A 219 -23.54 -15.84 1.63
C ILE A 219 -22.12 -15.29 1.77
N THR A 220 -21.89 -14.48 2.81
CA THR A 220 -20.58 -13.81 3.03
C THR A 220 -19.79 -14.50 4.13
N ARG A 221 -18.51 -14.76 3.86
CA ARG A 221 -17.54 -15.36 4.78
C ARG A 221 -16.41 -14.39 5.05
N PRO A 222 -16.35 -13.80 6.26
CA PRO A 222 -15.26 -12.88 6.60
C PRO A 222 -13.95 -13.62 6.91
N VAL A 223 -12.86 -12.92 6.61
CA VAL A 223 -11.49 -13.24 7.01
C VAL A 223 -10.88 -11.93 7.51
N ASP A 224 -10.77 -11.79 8.81
CA ASP A 224 -10.36 -10.54 9.45
C ASP A 224 -8.97 -10.67 10.03
N VAL A 225 -8.14 -9.65 9.80
CA VAL A 225 -6.81 -9.48 10.39
C VAL A 225 -6.86 -8.25 11.29
N SER A 226 -6.51 -8.42 12.55
CA SER A 226 -6.54 -7.31 13.50
C SER A 226 -5.36 -6.34 13.31
N PRO A 227 -5.53 -5.04 13.60
CA PRO A 227 -4.43 -4.07 13.63
C PRO A 227 -3.30 -4.46 14.59
N GLU A 228 -3.62 -5.10 15.71
CA GLU A 228 -2.65 -5.53 16.73
C GLU A 228 -1.72 -6.62 16.21
N GLU A 229 -2.25 -7.60 15.47
CA GLU A 229 -1.45 -8.65 14.84
C GLU A 229 -0.47 -8.06 13.81
N VAL A 230 -0.90 -7.06 13.03
CA VAL A 230 -0.02 -6.39 12.06
C VAL A 230 1.08 -5.61 12.76
N ARG A 231 0.77 -4.89 13.84
CA ARG A 231 1.78 -4.14 14.62
C ARG A 231 2.80 -5.06 15.28
N SER A 232 2.34 -6.10 15.96
CA SER A 232 3.21 -7.05 16.69
C SER A 232 4.14 -7.84 15.77
N SER A 233 3.80 -7.95 14.48
CA SER A 233 4.62 -8.66 13.50
C SER A 233 5.90 -7.92 13.07
N GLY A 234 6.05 -6.63 13.44
CA GLY A 234 7.14 -5.77 13.02
C GLY A 234 7.13 -5.40 11.53
N LEU A 235 6.03 -5.63 10.83
CA LEU A 235 5.88 -5.28 9.40
C LEU A 235 5.79 -3.76 9.19
N LEU A 236 5.29 -3.04 10.21
CA LEU A 236 5.12 -1.58 10.19
C LEU A 236 6.08 -0.94 11.18
N LYS A 237 6.56 0.25 10.84
CA LYS A 237 7.30 1.13 11.74
C LYS A 237 6.41 1.55 12.91
N GLU A 238 7.02 1.73 14.06
CA GLU A 238 6.30 1.94 15.33
C GLU A 238 5.92 3.40 15.52
N THR A 239 6.78 4.32 15.09
CA THR A 239 6.68 5.73 15.43
C THR A 239 6.70 6.62 14.19
N VAL A 240 5.84 7.64 14.19
CA VAL A 240 5.87 8.74 13.25
C VAL A 240 6.22 10.02 14.01
N THR A 241 7.37 10.62 13.68
CA THR A 241 7.85 11.85 14.32
C THR A 241 7.53 13.06 13.45
N PHE A 242 6.84 14.03 14.02
CA PHE A 242 6.47 15.28 13.36
C PHE A 242 7.34 16.43 13.80
N PHE A 243 7.86 17.20 12.84
CA PHE A 243 8.57 18.44 13.04
C PHE A 243 7.79 19.57 12.36
N HIS A 244 7.38 20.57 13.14
CA HIS A 244 6.68 21.73 12.62
C HIS A 244 7.11 23.00 13.38
N PRO A 245 7.06 24.20 12.76
CA PRO A 245 7.48 25.43 13.40
C PRO A 245 6.53 25.85 14.50
N THR A 246 7.08 26.49 15.52
CA THR A 246 6.37 27.33 16.47
C THR A 246 6.28 28.78 15.96
N GLU A 247 5.75 29.70 16.75
CA GLU A 247 5.44 31.09 16.36
C GLU A 247 6.58 31.89 15.70
N ASN A 248 7.85 31.54 15.92
CA ASN A 248 9.01 32.12 15.22
C ASN A 248 9.47 31.21 14.08
N GLN A 249 8.85 31.36 12.94
CA GLN A 249 9.05 30.49 11.80
C GLN A 249 10.49 30.48 11.28
N PRO A 250 11.20 29.34 11.27
CA PRO A 250 12.37 29.15 10.43
C PRO A 250 11.94 29.14 8.97
N SER A 251 12.87 29.45 8.09
CA SER A 251 12.62 29.36 6.65
C SER A 251 12.35 27.89 6.24
N ASP A 252 11.56 27.72 5.19
CA ASP A 252 11.32 26.40 4.55
C ASP A 252 12.64 25.65 4.31
N ILE A 253 13.70 26.38 3.90
CA ILE A 253 15.03 25.83 3.63
C ILE A 253 15.70 25.34 4.92
N THR A 254 15.52 26.01 6.04
CA THR A 254 16.06 25.55 7.33
C THR A 254 15.46 24.18 7.72
N MET A 255 14.15 24.02 7.55
CA MET A 255 13.51 22.72 7.80
C MET A 255 13.91 21.64 6.79
N LEU A 256 14.14 22.02 5.53
CA LEU A 256 14.67 21.08 4.54
C LEU A 256 16.09 20.61 4.91
N ARG A 257 16.96 21.50 5.42
CA ARG A 257 18.28 21.12 5.93
C ARG A 257 18.17 20.13 7.09
N ALA A 258 17.28 20.39 8.05
CA ALA A 258 17.02 19.46 9.15
C ALA A 258 16.49 18.10 8.65
N ALA A 259 15.62 18.10 7.64
CA ALA A 259 15.17 16.86 6.99
C ALA A 259 16.33 16.11 6.30
N ALA A 260 17.24 16.82 5.63
CA ALA A 260 18.42 16.23 5.01
C ALA A 260 19.39 15.63 6.03
N GLN A 261 19.62 16.31 7.17
CA GLN A 261 20.40 15.78 8.28
C GLN A 261 19.79 14.51 8.88
N SER A 262 18.46 14.50 9.11
CA SER A 262 17.74 13.32 9.56
C SER A 262 17.86 12.16 8.55
N TRP A 263 17.72 12.44 7.27
CA TRP A 263 17.91 11.44 6.21
C TRP A 263 19.33 10.89 6.16
N GLN A 264 20.34 11.73 6.40
CA GLN A 264 21.74 11.31 6.49
C GLN A 264 21.96 10.41 7.73
N ASP A 265 21.38 10.73 8.88
CA ASP A 265 21.40 9.88 10.08
C ASP A 265 20.80 8.50 9.78
N PHE A 266 19.61 8.43 9.17
CA PHE A 266 19.04 7.15 8.74
C PHE A 266 19.96 6.39 7.78
N SER A 267 20.59 7.09 6.84
CA SER A 267 21.51 6.46 5.87
C SER A 267 22.74 5.83 6.55
N GLY A 268 23.29 6.52 7.55
CA GLY A 268 24.39 6.00 8.38
C GLY A 268 23.98 4.77 9.18
N ARG A 269 22.85 4.86 9.90
CA ARG A 269 22.32 3.76 10.73
C ARG A 269 21.97 2.51 9.90
N TRP A 270 21.33 2.68 8.75
CA TRP A 270 21.06 1.54 7.85
C TRP A 270 22.32 0.91 7.32
N LYS A 271 23.33 1.72 6.96
CA LYS A 271 24.63 1.21 6.51
C LYS A 271 25.30 0.36 7.59
N ASP A 272 25.29 0.84 8.84
CA ASP A 272 25.91 0.13 9.96
C ASP A 272 25.12 -1.13 10.29
N TYR A 273 23.79 -1.06 10.40
CA TYR A 273 22.93 -2.20 10.65
C TYR A 273 23.07 -3.30 9.58
N CYS A 274 22.99 -2.95 8.29
CA CYS A 274 23.11 -3.95 7.23
C CYS A 274 24.50 -4.60 7.20
N ARG A 275 25.55 -3.88 7.59
CA ARG A 275 26.90 -4.44 7.70
C ARG A 275 27.01 -5.41 8.89
N GLU A 276 26.42 -5.07 10.03
CA GLU A 276 26.47 -5.88 11.26
C GLU A 276 25.64 -7.15 11.16
N GLU A 277 24.51 -7.09 10.50
CA GLU A 277 23.55 -8.21 10.35
C GLU A 277 23.72 -9.00 9.04
N ASP A 278 24.73 -8.66 8.22
CA ASP A 278 24.97 -9.28 6.89
C ASP A 278 23.74 -9.21 5.96
N GLU A 279 23.03 -8.08 6.02
CA GLU A 279 21.83 -7.82 5.23
C GLU A 279 22.15 -7.06 3.94
N LEU A 280 21.26 -7.18 2.96
CA LEU A 280 21.34 -6.37 1.74
C LEU A 280 21.25 -4.88 2.09
N PRO A 281 22.01 -4.00 1.43
CA PRO A 281 22.02 -2.57 1.73
C PRO A 281 20.62 -1.95 1.57
N VAL A 282 20.16 -1.30 2.62
CA VAL A 282 18.97 -0.44 2.60
C VAL A 282 19.44 1.01 2.39
N HIS A 283 18.91 1.64 1.35
CA HIS A 283 19.19 3.03 1.03
C HIS A 283 17.96 3.90 1.27
N PRO A 284 17.89 4.64 2.37
CA PRO A 284 16.78 5.53 2.67
C PRO A 284 16.54 6.58 1.59
N ILE A 285 15.29 7.00 1.44
CA ILE A 285 14.87 8.04 0.50
C ILE A 285 14.31 9.22 1.26
N LEU A 286 14.78 10.42 0.94
CA LEU A 286 14.16 11.69 1.30
C LEU A 286 13.12 12.04 0.23
N VAL A 287 11.84 12.12 0.60
CA VAL A 287 10.77 12.57 -0.30
C VAL A 287 10.43 14.03 -0.03
N VAL A 288 10.46 14.85 -1.07
CA VAL A 288 10.24 16.29 -0.99
C VAL A 288 8.99 16.68 -1.77
N GLN A 289 7.92 17.04 -1.05
CA GLN A 289 6.69 17.49 -1.65
C GLN A 289 6.77 18.98 -1.97
N VAL A 290 6.70 19.33 -3.26
CA VAL A 290 6.79 20.71 -3.73
C VAL A 290 5.42 21.34 -3.93
N ARG A 291 5.37 22.70 -3.92
CA ARG A 291 4.14 23.49 -4.13
C ARG A 291 3.70 23.44 -5.59
N ASP A 292 2.40 23.46 -5.81
CA ASP A 292 1.83 23.64 -7.14
C ASP A 292 2.19 25.01 -7.70
N ALA A 293 2.39 25.07 -9.01
CA ALA A 293 2.54 26.32 -9.74
C ALA A 293 1.37 26.52 -10.70
N SER A 294 1.24 27.75 -11.19
CA SER A 294 0.30 28.12 -12.24
C SER A 294 1.04 28.48 -13.54
N GLY A 295 0.42 28.19 -14.67
CA GLY A 295 1.00 28.49 -16.00
C GLY A 295 2.10 27.51 -16.38
N LYS A 296 3.21 28.03 -16.93
CA LYS A 296 4.31 27.20 -17.46
C LYS A 296 5.30 26.71 -16.38
N GLN A 297 5.22 27.19 -15.16
CA GLN A 297 6.11 26.75 -14.09
C GLN A 297 5.70 25.39 -13.55
N ILE A 298 6.66 24.51 -13.35
CA ILE A 298 6.43 23.17 -12.81
C ILE A 298 6.11 23.23 -11.31
N SER A 299 6.80 24.10 -10.56
CA SER A 299 6.60 24.26 -9.11
C SER A 299 6.87 25.71 -8.69
N LYS A 300 6.20 26.17 -7.61
CA LYS A 300 6.55 27.40 -6.89
C LYS A 300 7.76 27.20 -5.98
N THR A 301 8.10 25.98 -5.62
CA THR A 301 9.29 25.66 -4.84
C THR A 301 10.50 25.73 -5.76
N ASN A 302 11.56 26.42 -5.33
CA ASN A 302 12.83 26.48 -6.05
C ASN A 302 13.60 25.16 -5.83
N ILE A 303 13.46 24.22 -6.78
CA ILE A 303 14.06 22.88 -6.68
C ILE A 303 15.59 22.96 -6.70
N ALA A 304 16.20 23.89 -7.46
CA ALA A 304 17.65 24.07 -7.48
C ALA A 304 18.22 24.51 -6.12
N GLU A 305 17.52 25.40 -5.43
CA GLU A 305 17.87 25.81 -4.07
C GLU A 305 17.67 24.66 -3.08
N ALA A 306 16.60 23.88 -3.23
CA ALA A 306 16.35 22.71 -2.40
C ALA A 306 17.46 21.66 -2.55
N ILE A 307 17.90 21.36 -3.78
CA ILE A 307 19.03 20.45 -4.03
C ILE A 307 20.31 20.95 -3.34
N ARG A 308 20.65 22.23 -3.50
CA ARG A 308 21.84 22.82 -2.85
C ARG A 308 21.75 22.70 -1.32
N ALA A 309 20.60 22.99 -0.73
CA ALA A 309 20.40 22.87 0.71
C ALA A 309 20.55 21.41 1.21
N ILE A 310 20.10 20.42 0.43
CA ILE A 310 20.28 19.00 0.75
C ILE A 310 21.75 18.62 0.67
N GLU A 311 22.46 19.05 -0.38
CA GLU A 311 23.88 18.71 -0.56
C GLU A 311 24.83 19.43 0.40
N GLU A 312 24.44 20.59 0.90
CA GLU A 312 25.19 21.29 1.96
C GLU A 312 25.21 20.48 3.27
N GLU A 313 24.17 19.68 3.55
CA GLU A 313 24.10 18.83 4.73
C GLU A 313 24.62 17.40 4.48
N ALA A 314 24.28 16.82 3.32
CA ALA A 314 24.59 15.43 3.00
C ALA A 314 25.92 15.22 2.23
N GLY A 315 26.54 16.31 1.77
CA GLY A 315 27.61 16.26 0.80
C GLY A 315 27.11 16.12 -0.66
N PRO A 316 28.02 16.23 -1.64
CA PRO A 316 27.65 16.14 -3.05
C PRO A 316 27.09 14.74 -3.39
N LEU A 317 26.00 14.72 -4.17
CA LEU A 317 25.33 13.52 -4.61
C LEU A 317 25.42 13.37 -6.13
N ASP A 318 25.45 12.14 -6.62
CA ASP A 318 25.38 11.85 -8.03
C ASP A 318 24.06 12.30 -8.64
N ASN A 319 24.04 12.62 -9.94
CA ASN A 319 22.83 13.05 -10.63
C ASN A 319 21.72 11.99 -10.54
N ASP A 320 22.05 10.71 -10.60
CA ASP A 320 21.08 9.61 -10.50
C ASP A 320 20.47 9.45 -9.09
N ALA A 321 21.06 10.09 -8.08
CA ALA A 321 20.48 10.13 -6.73
C ALA A 321 19.22 10.99 -6.65
N PHE A 322 19.06 11.94 -7.58
CA PHE A 322 17.89 12.82 -7.66
C PHE A 322 16.92 12.35 -8.73
N ALA A 323 15.63 12.31 -8.38
CA ALA A 323 14.56 11.99 -9.31
C ALA A 323 13.33 12.87 -9.04
N HIS A 324 12.42 12.87 -9.97
CA HIS A 324 11.13 13.54 -9.80
C HIS A 324 9.95 12.68 -10.29
N ALA A 325 8.79 12.90 -9.67
CA ALA A 325 7.47 12.41 -10.08
C ALA A 325 6.52 13.59 -10.31
N LEU A 326 6.97 14.62 -11.06
CA LEU A 326 6.25 15.87 -11.30
C LEU A 326 5.53 15.90 -12.63
N GLN A 327 6.17 15.36 -13.66
CA GLN A 327 5.68 15.32 -15.03
C GLN A 327 6.12 14.00 -15.66
N GLU A 328 5.16 13.21 -16.10
CA GLU A 328 5.41 11.87 -16.64
C GLU A 328 6.33 11.90 -17.86
N GLY A 329 7.33 11.01 -17.85
CA GLY A 329 8.26 10.79 -18.95
C GLY A 329 9.22 11.94 -19.28
N ALA A 330 9.11 13.10 -18.61
CA ALA A 330 9.96 14.25 -18.89
C ALA A 330 11.25 14.19 -18.06
N ARG A 331 12.37 14.65 -18.64
CA ARG A 331 13.55 15.07 -17.89
C ARG A 331 13.40 16.53 -17.52
N LEU A 332 13.77 16.86 -16.29
CA LEU A 332 13.59 18.19 -15.74
C LEU A 332 14.94 18.88 -15.58
N GLU A 333 15.16 19.96 -16.33
CA GLU A 333 16.32 20.81 -16.13
C GLU A 333 16.14 21.68 -14.88
N VAL A 334 17.07 21.57 -13.94
CA VAL A 334 17.06 22.30 -12.65
C VAL A 334 18.46 22.86 -12.39
N GLY A 335 18.65 24.14 -12.68
CA GLY A 335 19.96 24.78 -12.60
C GLY A 335 20.91 24.17 -13.63
N ASP A 336 22.01 23.58 -13.14
CA ASP A 336 23.04 22.88 -13.93
C ASP A 336 22.85 21.36 -13.99
N ARG A 337 21.73 20.86 -13.47
CA ARG A 337 21.40 19.43 -13.39
C ARG A 337 20.18 19.04 -14.18
N GLU A 338 20.14 17.80 -14.57
CA GLU A 338 18.97 17.15 -15.18
C GLU A 338 18.44 16.07 -14.25
N LEU A 339 17.22 16.25 -13.74
CA LEU A 339 16.52 15.27 -12.92
C LEU A 339 15.76 14.29 -13.81
N ARG A 340 15.98 13.00 -13.58
CA ARG A 340 15.25 11.95 -14.28
C ARG A 340 13.84 11.76 -13.69
N TYR A 341 12.90 11.42 -14.56
CA TYR A 341 11.58 10.98 -14.12
C TYR A 341 11.62 9.54 -13.59
N LEU A 342 10.98 9.31 -12.45
CA LEU A 342 10.65 7.97 -11.97
C LEU A 342 9.14 7.86 -11.75
N ALA A 343 8.55 6.82 -12.34
CA ALA A 343 7.17 6.48 -12.01
C ALA A 343 7.07 6.08 -10.51
N PRO A 344 6.00 6.45 -9.81
CA PRO A 344 5.83 6.14 -8.39
C PRO A 344 6.09 4.67 -8.03
N ALA A 345 5.67 3.74 -8.89
CA ALA A 345 5.85 2.31 -8.69
C ALA A 345 7.31 1.83 -8.77
N ASP A 346 8.18 2.60 -9.44
CA ASP A 346 9.58 2.22 -9.69
C ASP A 346 10.54 2.77 -8.64
N ILE A 347 10.12 3.77 -7.84
CA ILE A 347 10.97 4.44 -6.83
C ILE A 347 11.57 3.45 -5.83
N GLN A 348 10.76 2.53 -5.30
CA GLN A 348 11.23 1.53 -4.33
C GLN A 348 12.31 0.62 -4.90
N GLY A 349 12.21 0.24 -6.17
CA GLY A 349 13.11 -0.70 -6.83
C GLY A 349 14.38 -0.07 -7.39
N ASP A 350 14.48 1.25 -7.47
CA ASP A 350 15.64 1.94 -8.04
C ASP A 350 16.77 2.07 -7.01
N PRO A 351 17.93 1.41 -7.23
CA PRO A 351 19.01 1.37 -6.24
C PRO A 351 19.80 2.67 -6.14
N ALA A 352 19.71 3.56 -7.13
CA ALA A 352 20.48 4.81 -7.17
C ALA A 352 19.74 5.97 -6.48
N VAL A 353 18.41 5.99 -6.53
CA VAL A 353 17.63 7.13 -6.03
C VAL A 353 17.76 7.31 -4.51
N ARG A 354 17.93 8.57 -4.11
CA ARG A 354 18.08 9.04 -2.72
C ARG A 354 17.10 10.15 -2.36
N VAL A 355 16.78 11.01 -3.34
CA VAL A 355 15.90 12.16 -3.16
C VAL A 355 14.87 12.18 -4.28
N VAL A 356 13.59 12.31 -3.93
CA VAL A 356 12.48 12.36 -4.90
C VAL A 356 11.63 13.61 -4.70
N PHE A 357 11.55 14.44 -5.75
CA PHE A 357 10.64 15.60 -5.78
C PHE A 357 9.29 15.21 -6.38
N PHE A 358 8.19 15.52 -5.69
CA PHE A 358 6.85 15.18 -6.14
C PHE A 358 5.82 16.24 -5.76
N LYS A 359 4.62 16.20 -6.36
CA LYS A 359 3.45 17.01 -5.97
C LYS A 359 2.35 16.15 -5.37
N ALA A 360 1.59 15.50 -6.22
CA ALA A 360 0.48 14.63 -5.85
C ALA A 360 0.66 13.19 -6.35
N ALA A 361 1.66 12.93 -7.20
CA ALA A 361 1.84 11.62 -7.86
C ALA A 361 2.03 10.44 -6.89
N LEU A 362 2.56 10.70 -5.69
CA LEU A 362 2.77 9.65 -4.68
C LEU A 362 1.50 9.31 -3.88
N ASN A 363 0.36 9.91 -4.19
CA ASN A 363 -0.90 9.64 -3.48
C ASN A 363 -1.50 8.29 -3.86
N THR A 364 -1.26 7.83 -5.08
CA THR A 364 -1.80 6.58 -5.61
C THR A 364 -0.69 5.74 -6.23
N GLY A 365 -0.80 4.41 -6.12
CA GLY A 365 0.13 3.50 -6.76
C GLY A 365 1.56 3.46 -6.20
N TRP A 366 1.90 4.29 -5.21
CA TRP A 366 3.21 4.32 -4.57
C TRP A 366 3.23 3.47 -3.30
N ASP A 367 4.35 2.80 -3.06
CA ASP A 367 4.63 2.02 -1.86
C ASP A 367 6.15 1.93 -1.71
N CYS A 368 6.71 2.66 -0.76
CA CYS A 368 8.15 2.81 -0.63
C CYS A 368 8.60 2.75 0.83
N PRO A 369 8.84 1.55 1.37
CA PRO A 369 9.38 1.36 2.72
C PRO A 369 10.69 2.11 2.99
N ARG A 370 11.49 2.37 1.94
CA ARG A 370 12.74 3.13 2.06
C ARG A 370 12.53 4.65 2.21
N ALA A 371 11.32 5.16 1.98
CA ALA A 371 11.01 6.57 2.23
C ALA A 371 10.82 6.78 3.73
N GLU A 372 11.85 7.23 4.41
CA GLU A 372 11.90 7.37 5.87
C GLU A 372 11.83 8.81 6.34
N VAL A 373 12.15 9.74 5.46
CA VAL A 373 12.06 11.18 5.74
C VAL A 373 11.23 11.87 4.66
N MET A 374 10.28 12.68 5.08
CA MET A 374 9.46 13.49 4.19
C MET A 374 9.55 14.97 4.59
N MET A 375 9.73 15.84 3.59
CA MET A 375 9.58 17.28 3.71
C MET A 375 8.43 17.74 2.83
N SER A 376 7.46 18.53 3.37
CA SER A 376 6.36 19.07 2.59
C SER A 376 6.37 20.59 2.59
N PHE A 377 6.56 21.20 1.42
CA PHE A 377 6.38 22.63 1.23
C PHE A 377 4.91 23.04 1.05
N ARG A 378 3.98 22.09 1.01
CA ARG A 378 2.55 22.40 0.83
C ARG A 378 1.89 22.84 2.13
N PRO A 379 0.87 23.73 2.05
CA PRO A 379 0.16 24.21 3.24
C PRO A 379 -0.78 23.14 3.84
N ALA A 380 -1.10 23.31 5.11
CA ALA A 380 -1.85 22.40 5.99
C ALA A 380 -3.25 21.92 5.52
N LYS A 381 -3.76 22.43 4.40
CA LYS A 381 -5.07 22.02 3.85
C LYS A 381 -5.13 20.55 3.43
N ASP A 382 -3.98 19.91 3.28
CA ASP A 382 -3.82 18.56 2.74
C ASP A 382 -3.55 17.51 3.84
N GLY A 383 -4.07 17.67 5.05
CA GLY A 383 -3.83 16.76 6.19
C GLY A 383 -4.17 15.29 5.88
N THR A 384 -5.29 15.04 5.19
CA THR A 384 -5.66 13.68 4.74
C THR A 384 -4.64 13.10 3.75
N LEU A 385 -4.10 13.96 2.88
CA LEU A 385 -3.07 13.59 1.92
C LEU A 385 -1.78 13.17 2.61
N ILE A 386 -1.34 13.93 3.61
CA ILE A 386 -0.15 13.59 4.40
C ILE A 386 -0.35 12.24 5.10
N ALA A 387 -1.50 12.02 5.73
CA ALA A 387 -1.81 10.73 6.37
C ALA A 387 -1.75 9.55 5.37
N GLN A 388 -2.24 9.73 4.15
CA GLN A 388 -2.16 8.72 3.11
C GLN A 388 -0.72 8.45 2.65
N LEU A 389 0.11 9.49 2.54
CA LEU A 389 1.54 9.35 2.20
C LEU A 389 2.31 8.63 3.31
N VAL A 390 2.10 9.04 4.56
CA VAL A 390 2.66 8.36 5.74
C VAL A 390 2.32 6.89 5.72
N GLY A 391 1.07 6.56 5.40
CA GLY A 391 0.58 5.20 5.26
C GLY A 391 1.37 4.31 4.31
N ARG A 392 2.11 4.91 3.40
CA ARG A 392 2.94 4.20 2.42
C ARG A 392 4.43 4.17 2.79
N MET A 393 4.82 5.01 3.76
CA MET A 393 6.18 5.11 4.28
C MET A 393 6.40 4.25 5.53
N VAL A 394 5.32 3.95 6.27
CA VAL A 394 5.42 3.24 7.57
C VAL A 394 5.70 1.74 7.47
N ARG A 395 5.92 1.18 6.30
CA ARG A 395 6.42 -0.19 6.18
C ARG A 395 7.90 -0.24 6.52
N THR A 396 8.32 -1.32 7.17
CA THR A 396 9.75 -1.55 7.40
C THR A 396 10.40 -2.07 6.11
N PRO A 397 11.59 -1.56 5.73
CA PRO A 397 12.29 -1.99 4.50
C PRO A 397 12.57 -3.50 4.46
N LEU A 398 12.90 -4.09 5.61
CA LEU A 398 13.19 -5.53 5.74
C LEU A 398 11.94 -6.35 6.14
N ALA A 399 10.74 -5.75 6.13
CA ALA A 399 9.50 -6.35 6.57
C ALA A 399 9.59 -6.96 7.99
N ARG A 400 10.45 -6.43 8.85
CA ARG A 400 10.62 -6.82 10.25
C ARG A 400 11.06 -5.62 11.09
N ARG A 401 10.84 -5.71 12.39
CA ARG A 401 11.36 -4.75 13.37
C ARG A 401 12.90 -4.85 13.43
N VAL A 402 13.54 -3.71 13.60
CA VAL A 402 14.96 -3.60 13.90
C VAL A 402 15.09 -3.41 15.41
N ASP A 403 15.56 -4.46 16.12
CA ASP A 403 15.60 -4.44 17.59
C ASP A 403 16.84 -3.74 18.15
N SER A 404 17.92 -3.69 17.38
CA SER A 404 19.19 -3.08 17.80
C SER A 404 19.21 -1.55 17.68
N ASP A 405 18.34 -0.96 16.86
CA ASP A 405 18.23 0.49 16.69
C ASP A 405 16.77 0.93 16.50
N GLU A 406 16.16 1.47 17.57
CA GLU A 406 14.77 1.93 17.58
C GLU A 406 14.51 3.03 16.54
N ARG A 407 15.51 3.85 16.19
CA ARG A 407 15.38 4.92 15.21
C ARG A 407 15.02 4.38 13.83
N LEU A 408 15.50 3.21 13.45
CA LEU A 408 15.19 2.55 12.18
C LEU A 408 13.72 2.06 12.07
N ASN A 409 12.99 2.05 13.18
CA ASN A 409 11.55 1.75 13.20
C ASN A 409 10.69 3.03 13.19
N THR A 410 11.22 4.16 12.75
CA THR A 410 10.52 5.44 12.76
C THR A 410 10.42 6.06 11.36
N VAL A 411 9.50 7.02 11.20
CA VAL A 411 9.38 7.91 10.03
C VAL A 411 9.43 9.35 10.52
N SER A 412 10.15 10.22 9.82
CA SER A 412 10.27 11.63 10.15
C SER A 412 9.57 12.51 9.11
N LEU A 413 8.67 13.40 9.58
CA LEU A 413 7.93 14.32 8.73
C LEU A 413 8.22 15.77 9.11
N TYR A 414 8.65 16.57 8.15
CA TYR A 414 8.95 18.00 8.28
C TYR A 414 7.88 18.82 7.57
N LEU A 415 7.08 19.57 8.35
CA LEU A 415 5.85 20.21 7.91
C LEU A 415 5.86 21.74 8.21
N PRO A 416 6.66 22.56 7.51
CA PRO A 416 6.85 24.00 7.82
C PRO A 416 5.57 24.84 7.73
N HIS A 417 4.57 24.40 6.99
CA HIS A 417 3.34 25.14 6.76
C HIS A 417 2.13 24.55 7.48
N TYR A 418 2.36 23.71 8.46
CA TYR A 418 1.31 23.12 9.28
C TYR A 418 1.22 23.84 10.61
N ASP A 419 0.04 24.40 10.89
CA ASP A 419 -0.33 24.87 12.21
C ASP A 419 -0.76 23.68 13.11
N GLU A 420 -0.98 23.98 14.39
CA GLU A 420 -1.38 22.97 15.38
C GLU A 420 -2.71 22.28 14.98
N ALA A 421 -3.64 23.02 14.38
CA ALA A 421 -4.94 22.48 13.95
C ALA A 421 -4.80 21.56 12.73
N GLY A 422 -3.91 21.91 11.79
CA GLY A 422 -3.58 21.07 10.63
C GLY A 422 -2.88 19.78 11.04
N LEU A 423 -1.91 19.90 11.96
CA LEU A 423 -1.21 18.73 12.51
C LEU A 423 -2.17 17.82 13.27
N LYS A 424 -3.07 18.37 14.11
CA LYS A 424 -4.08 17.60 14.81
C LYS A 424 -4.93 16.76 13.86
N LYS A 425 -5.34 17.31 12.71
CA LYS A 425 -6.08 16.54 11.69
C LYS A 425 -5.29 15.36 11.14
N VAL A 426 -3.98 15.55 10.90
CA VAL A 426 -3.10 14.44 10.45
C VAL A 426 -3.03 13.38 11.53
N VAL A 427 -2.78 13.79 12.78
CA VAL A 427 -2.73 12.89 13.96
C VAL A 427 -4.05 12.15 14.15
N ASP A 428 -5.17 12.86 14.18
CA ASP A 428 -6.50 12.27 14.32
C ASP A 428 -6.79 11.24 13.20
N THR A 429 -6.34 11.52 11.98
CA THR A 429 -6.47 10.58 10.87
C THR A 429 -5.59 9.35 11.07
N LEU A 430 -4.33 9.52 11.48
CA LEU A 430 -3.39 8.40 11.70
C LEU A 430 -3.71 7.56 12.93
N THR A 431 -4.35 8.15 13.95
CA THR A 431 -4.74 7.46 15.19
C THR A 431 -6.20 6.99 15.18
N SER A 432 -6.94 7.31 14.12
CA SER A 432 -8.33 6.91 14.01
C SER A 432 -8.44 5.38 14.01
N LYS A 433 -9.50 4.86 14.64
CA LYS A 433 -9.84 3.44 14.55
C LYS A 433 -10.46 3.07 13.21
N ASP A 434 -10.48 3.99 12.24
CA ASP A 434 -10.96 3.72 10.89
C ASP A 434 -10.03 2.70 10.23
N PRO A 435 -10.49 1.51 9.89
CA PRO A 435 -9.67 0.48 9.26
C PRO A 435 -9.10 0.89 7.89
N ASN A 436 -9.56 1.99 7.31
CA ASN A 436 -8.97 2.57 6.09
C ASN A 436 -7.67 3.33 6.36
N VAL A 437 -7.42 3.67 7.59
CA VAL A 437 -6.20 4.30 8.06
C VAL A 437 -5.29 3.20 8.59
N LEU A 438 -4.01 3.49 8.69
CA LEU A 438 -3.04 2.59 9.29
C LEU A 438 -3.44 2.18 10.70
N PRO A 439 -2.96 1.00 11.16
CA PRO A 439 -2.95 0.73 12.59
C PRO A 439 -2.32 1.91 13.31
N PRO A 440 -2.88 2.36 14.44
CA PRO A 440 -2.38 3.54 15.12
C PRO A 440 -0.89 3.39 15.40
N ALA A 441 -0.07 4.27 14.83
CA ALA A 441 1.35 4.38 15.14
C ALA A 441 1.51 5.25 16.38
N ASP A 442 2.54 5.00 17.17
CA ASP A 442 2.92 5.92 18.23
C ASP A 442 3.42 7.21 17.57
N ILE A 443 2.93 8.35 18.05
CA ILE A 443 3.27 9.67 17.50
C ILE A 443 4.18 10.37 18.46
N GLU A 444 5.37 10.71 18.02
CA GLU A 444 6.37 11.44 18.79
C GLU A 444 6.62 12.80 18.18
N LYS A 445 6.98 13.75 19.07
CA LYS A 445 7.52 15.04 18.68
C LYS A 445 9.03 14.93 18.57
N GLY A 446 9.58 15.54 17.53
CA GLY A 446 11.02 15.69 17.41
C GLY A 446 11.51 16.71 18.42
N GLU A 447 12.39 16.30 19.34
CA GLU A 447 12.97 17.16 20.38
C GLU A 447 14.23 17.90 19.93
N ASP A 448 14.88 17.48 18.88
CA ASP A 448 16.20 17.98 18.49
C ASP A 448 16.22 18.50 17.06
N MET A 449 16.19 19.80 16.92
CA MET A 449 16.96 20.60 15.96
C MET A 449 16.37 22.00 15.82
N VAL A 450 17.09 23.02 16.32
CA VAL A 450 16.70 24.42 16.33
C VAL A 450 15.38 24.65 17.10
N PRO A 451 15.15 25.64 17.91
CA PRO A 451 14.10 25.65 18.92
C PRO A 451 12.70 25.56 18.33
N PHE A 452 12.30 24.35 17.93
CA PHE A 452 10.94 24.00 17.63
C PHE A 452 10.29 23.45 18.91
N VAL A 453 9.81 24.34 19.74
CA VAL A 453 9.05 23.95 20.91
C VAL A 453 7.63 23.64 20.46
N VAL A 454 7.20 22.42 20.57
CA VAL A 454 5.81 22.05 20.41
C VAL A 454 5.30 21.39 21.66
N PRO A 455 4.24 21.87 22.31
CA PRO A 455 3.57 21.14 23.35
C PRO A 455 2.42 20.32 22.75
N LEU A 456 2.63 19.04 22.52
CA LEU A 456 1.54 18.05 22.52
C LEU A 456 2.13 16.66 22.72
N ALA A 457 2.24 16.28 23.98
CA ALA A 457 2.40 14.89 24.35
C ALA A 457 1.01 14.24 24.39
N VAL A 458 0.72 13.39 23.42
CA VAL A 458 -0.18 12.27 23.69
C VAL A 458 0.70 11.04 23.75
N THR A 459 1.40 10.91 24.85
CA THR A 459 2.11 9.69 25.20
C THR A 459 1.10 8.76 25.85
N MET A 460 0.45 7.92 25.09
CA MET A 460 -0.06 6.67 25.64
C MET A 460 1.07 5.66 25.59
N ARG A 461 1.97 5.71 26.55
CA ARG A 461 2.79 4.56 26.91
C ARG A 461 1.86 3.55 27.59
N LEU A 462 1.49 2.51 26.89
CA LEU A 462 1.06 1.29 27.57
C LEU A 462 2.25 0.79 28.37
N PRO A 463 2.09 0.48 29.67
CA PRO A 463 3.19 0.00 30.47
C PRO A 463 3.70 -1.32 29.88
N LEU A 464 4.93 -1.31 29.37
CA LEU A 464 5.68 -2.55 29.15
C LEU A 464 5.72 -3.29 30.47
N TRP A 465 5.14 -4.46 30.52
CA TRP A 465 5.32 -5.42 31.58
C TRP A 465 6.82 -5.77 31.63
N ARG A 466 7.56 -5.05 32.48
CA ARG A 466 8.88 -5.52 32.89
C ARG A 466 8.66 -6.80 33.70
N SER A 467 9.06 -7.92 33.13
CA SER A 467 9.23 -9.15 33.87
C SER A 467 10.26 -8.87 34.97
N CYS A 468 9.78 -8.76 36.20
CA CYS A 468 10.64 -8.78 37.38
C CYS A 468 11.44 -10.09 37.38
N ARG A 469 12.73 -10.04 37.10
CA ARG A 469 13.64 -11.12 37.50
C ARG A 469 13.69 -11.16 39.03
N PRO A 470 13.56 -12.32 39.65
CA PRO A 470 13.70 -12.41 41.09
C PRO A 470 15.16 -12.16 41.47
N THR A 471 15.41 -11.07 42.17
CA THR A 471 16.69 -10.79 42.86
C THR A 471 16.85 -11.79 43.97
N GLN A 472 17.89 -12.60 43.89
CA GLN A 472 18.33 -13.46 45.00
C GLN A 472 18.65 -12.61 46.22
N CYS A 473 17.81 -12.70 47.25
CA CYS A 473 18.17 -12.26 48.59
C CYS A 473 19.19 -13.22 49.18
N ARG A 474 20.45 -12.85 49.21
CA ARG A 474 21.46 -13.48 50.07
C ARG A 474 21.17 -13.09 51.53
N GLY A 475 20.72 -14.04 52.33
CA GLY A 475 20.63 -13.91 53.76
C GLY A 475 22.03 -13.73 54.37
N ARG A 476 22.20 -12.68 55.17
CA ARG A 476 23.28 -12.55 56.14
C ARG A 476 22.79 -13.12 57.46
N GLU A 477 23.30 -14.29 57.82
CA GLU A 477 23.28 -14.76 59.21
C GLU A 477 24.09 -13.78 60.08
N ARG A 478 23.46 -13.20 61.09
CA ARG A 478 24.13 -12.64 62.28
C ARG A 478 23.97 -13.61 63.42
N ARG A 479 25.09 -14.22 63.83
CA ARG A 479 25.22 -14.84 65.14
C ARG A 479 25.13 -13.72 66.16
N ALA A 480 24.32 -13.94 67.18
CA ALA A 480 24.42 -13.25 68.45
C ALA A 480 24.26 -14.31 69.57
N ARG A 481 25.11 -14.15 70.49
CA ARG A 481 25.04 -14.84 71.79
C ARG A 481 23.75 -14.48 72.49
#